data_9e4cd8ae82c6ceac2d72a045a135162d
#
_entry.id   9e4cd8ae82c6ceac2d72a045a135162d
#
_cell.length_a   1.000
_cell.length_b   1.000
_cell.length_c   1.000
_cell.angle_alpha   90.00
_cell.angle_beta   90.00
_cell.angle_gamma   90.00
#
_symmetry.space_group_name_H-M   'P 1'
#
loop_
_entity.id
_entity.type
_entity.pdbx_description
1 polymer ?
#
loop_
_entity_poly.entity_id
_entity_poly.type
_entity_poly.pdbx_seq_one_letter_code
_entity_poly.pdbx_strand_id
1 'polypeptide(L)'
;MRRYSVQRLMKRSTLRPHALLAGLLLVLTAQTPKPARLAQTIRASHWKQRVLLVAAPNAENADFKTQKALLAGQKQALAARDFRVLDVLYDQLATADKQFLTQKMGLNPLTFAAVLIGKDGGVKKQSNRPILPADLFITVDKMPMRRQEMRKQ
;
A
#
# COMPACT_ATOMS: atom_id res chain seq x y z
N MET A 1 88.50 46.38 -21.87
CA MET A 1 88.02 45.60 -20.79
C MET A 1 86.63 46.12 -20.36
N ARG A 2 85.58 45.56 -20.83
CA ARG A 2 84.19 45.94 -20.40
C ARG A 2 83.42 44.66 -20.05
N ARG A 3 83.09 44.54 -18.80
CA ARG A 3 82.26 43.46 -18.26
C ARG A 3 80.78 43.85 -18.48
N TYR A 4 80.10 43.12 -19.30
CA TYR A 4 78.63 43.24 -19.40
C TYR A 4 77.97 42.30 -18.43
N SER A 5 77.37 42.91 -17.44
CA SER A 5 76.51 42.18 -16.44
C SER A 5 75.15 42.02 -17.06
N VAL A 6 74.79 40.79 -17.38
CA VAL A 6 73.43 40.45 -17.82
C VAL A 6 72.56 40.15 -16.59
N GLN A 7 71.78 41.15 -16.26
CA GLN A 7 70.75 40.95 -15.24
C GLN A 7 69.58 40.24 -15.87
N ARG A 8 69.38 38.96 -15.51
CA ARG A 8 68.15 38.17 -15.84
C ARG A 8 67.00 38.64 -14.95
N LEU A 9 66.07 39.36 -15.56
CA LEU A 9 64.76 39.63 -14.90
C LEU A 9 63.99 38.31 -14.72
N MET A 10 63.97 37.83 -13.49
CA MET A 10 63.00 36.76 -13.10
C MET A 10 61.59 37.34 -12.97
N LYS A 11 60.79 37.07 -14.00
CA LYS A 11 59.36 37.37 -14.02
C LYS A 11 58.69 36.42 -13.02
N ARG A 12 58.40 36.91 -11.81
CA ARG A 12 57.58 36.17 -10.82
C ARG A 12 56.15 36.15 -11.31
N SER A 13 55.74 35.03 -11.88
CA SER A 13 54.33 34.73 -12.13
C SER A 13 53.66 34.40 -10.80
N THR A 14 52.87 35.32 -10.32
CA THR A 14 51.96 35.08 -9.18
C THR A 14 50.83 34.18 -9.65
N LEU A 15 50.94 32.88 -9.38
CA LEU A 15 49.79 31.97 -9.45
C LEU A 15 48.80 32.38 -8.37
N ARG A 16 47.67 32.92 -8.76
CA ARG A 16 46.51 33.10 -7.90
C ARG A 16 45.89 31.71 -7.68
N PRO A 17 45.71 31.24 -6.44
CA PRO A 17 44.94 30.02 -6.21
C PRO A 17 43.48 30.38 -6.47
N HIS A 18 42.94 29.91 -7.59
CA HIS A 18 41.50 29.86 -7.79
C HIS A 18 40.95 28.81 -6.82
N ALA A 19 40.39 29.30 -5.74
CA ALA A 19 39.61 28.47 -4.82
C ALA A 19 38.40 27.89 -5.60
N LEU A 20 38.55 26.64 -6.01
CA LEU A 20 37.40 25.82 -6.48
C LEU A 20 36.50 25.57 -5.27
N LEU A 21 35.51 26.45 -5.08
CA LEU A 21 34.34 26.18 -4.27
C LEU A 21 33.54 25.11 -5.03
N ALA A 22 33.86 23.84 -4.81
CA ALA A 22 33.02 22.73 -5.18
C ALA A 22 31.80 22.80 -4.25
N GLY A 23 30.75 23.48 -4.72
CA GLY A 23 29.43 23.46 -4.10
C GLY A 23 28.91 22.04 -4.14
N LEU A 24 29.00 21.34 -3.00
CA LEU A 24 28.33 20.06 -2.75
C LEU A 24 26.83 20.33 -2.72
N LEU A 25 26.20 20.28 -3.91
CA LEU A 25 24.74 20.33 -4.04
C LEU A 25 24.20 19.02 -3.46
N LEU A 26 23.85 19.07 -2.18
CA LEU A 26 23.16 17.98 -1.50
C LEU A 26 21.74 17.91 -2.11
N VAL A 27 21.58 17.12 -3.17
CA VAL A 27 20.27 16.80 -3.73
C VAL A 27 19.55 15.94 -2.70
N LEU A 28 18.76 16.60 -1.84
CA LEU A 28 17.78 15.92 -1.00
C LEU A 28 16.73 15.32 -1.95
N THR A 29 16.96 14.09 -2.40
CA THR A 29 15.93 13.31 -3.07
C THR A 29 14.86 13.03 -2.03
N ALA A 30 13.83 13.87 -2.02
CA ALA A 30 12.61 13.58 -1.28
C ALA A 30 12.06 12.26 -1.83
N GLN A 31 12.34 11.16 -1.13
CA GLN A 31 11.77 9.85 -1.47
C GLN A 31 10.27 9.97 -1.20
N THR A 32 9.50 10.14 -2.26
CA THR A 32 8.04 10.06 -2.15
C THR A 32 7.68 8.69 -1.57
N PRO A 33 6.93 8.64 -0.45
CA PRO A 33 6.57 7.37 0.16
C PRO A 33 5.93 6.47 -0.89
N LYS A 34 6.46 5.26 -1.06
CA LYS A 34 5.87 4.28 -1.98
C LYS A 34 4.43 4.02 -1.53
N PRO A 35 3.44 4.25 -2.41
CA PRO A 35 2.05 4.09 -2.01
C PRO A 35 1.79 2.66 -1.54
N ALA A 36 0.93 2.51 -0.52
CA ALA A 36 0.55 1.24 0.05
C ALA A 36 0.03 0.29 -1.05
N ARG A 37 0.63 -0.89 -1.17
CA ARG A 37 0.23 -1.90 -2.18
C ARG A 37 -1.22 -2.35 -1.99
N LEU A 38 -1.63 -2.49 -0.73
CA LEU A 38 -3.00 -2.85 -0.37
C LEU A 38 -4.00 -1.79 -0.84
N ALA A 39 -3.71 -0.51 -0.63
CA ALA A 39 -4.54 0.59 -1.13
C ALA A 39 -4.66 0.57 -2.66
N GLN A 40 -3.57 0.27 -3.36
CA GLN A 40 -3.58 0.12 -4.82
C GLN A 40 -4.43 -1.07 -5.26
N THR A 41 -4.33 -2.20 -4.57
CA THR A 41 -5.11 -3.42 -4.86
C THR A 41 -6.61 -3.18 -4.68
N ILE A 42 -7.00 -2.52 -3.58
CA ILE A 42 -8.40 -2.15 -3.31
C ILE A 42 -8.90 -1.18 -4.39
N ARG A 43 -8.11 -0.17 -4.74
CA ARG A 43 -8.46 0.80 -5.80
C ARG A 43 -8.60 0.13 -7.18
N ALA A 44 -7.72 -0.81 -7.51
CA ALA A 44 -7.79 -1.55 -8.77
C ALA A 44 -9.01 -2.48 -8.87
N SER A 45 -9.62 -2.84 -7.72
CA SER A 45 -10.87 -3.62 -7.66
C SER A 45 -12.12 -2.75 -7.85
N HIS A 46 -12.00 -1.41 -7.82
CA HIS A 46 -13.11 -0.46 -7.94
C HIS A 46 -13.91 -0.71 -9.23
N TRP A 47 -15.22 -0.73 -9.10
CA TRP A 47 -16.20 -1.04 -10.16
C TRP A 47 -16.13 -2.45 -10.74
N LYS A 48 -15.10 -3.25 -10.41
CA LYS A 48 -14.89 -4.60 -10.94
C LYS A 48 -15.27 -5.67 -9.92
N GLN A 49 -14.76 -5.57 -8.71
CA GLN A 49 -14.87 -6.60 -7.67
C GLN A 49 -15.25 -5.99 -6.33
N ARG A 50 -15.94 -6.76 -5.52
CA ARG A 50 -16.12 -6.51 -4.10
C ARG A 50 -14.92 -7.08 -3.36
N VAL A 51 -14.38 -6.35 -2.40
CA VAL A 51 -13.22 -6.82 -1.64
C VAL A 51 -13.67 -7.27 -0.25
N LEU A 52 -13.37 -8.51 0.09
CA LEU A 52 -13.40 -8.99 1.46
C LEU A 52 -11.98 -9.00 1.99
N LEU A 53 -11.66 -8.02 2.83
CA LEU A 53 -10.38 -7.92 3.50
C LEU A 53 -10.48 -8.68 4.82
N VAL A 54 -9.58 -9.66 5.02
CA VAL A 54 -9.48 -10.48 6.23
C VAL A 54 -8.15 -10.14 6.89
N ALA A 55 -8.19 -9.27 7.89
CA ALA A 55 -7.02 -8.77 8.60
C ALA A 55 -6.82 -9.47 9.93
N ALA A 56 -5.58 -9.79 10.27
CA ALA A 56 -5.21 -10.37 11.55
C ALA A 56 -3.77 -10.03 11.95
N PRO A 57 -3.41 -10.09 13.24
CA PRO A 57 -2.04 -9.90 13.69
C PRO A 57 -1.03 -10.80 12.97
N ASN A 58 -1.38 -12.08 12.84
CA ASN A 58 -0.58 -13.14 12.20
C ASN A 58 -1.48 -14.30 11.74
N ALA A 59 -0.91 -15.28 11.06
CA ALA A 59 -1.60 -16.43 10.50
C ALA A 59 -2.15 -17.40 11.58
N GLU A 60 -1.61 -17.36 12.80
CA GLU A 60 -2.01 -18.23 13.91
C GLU A 60 -3.27 -17.72 14.64
N ASN A 61 -3.73 -16.51 14.33
CA ASN A 61 -4.93 -15.95 14.93
C ASN A 61 -6.15 -16.85 14.69
N ALA A 62 -6.86 -17.21 15.76
CA ALA A 62 -7.97 -18.17 15.73
C ALA A 62 -9.12 -17.70 14.83
N ASP A 63 -9.50 -16.41 14.89
CA ASP A 63 -10.57 -15.85 14.07
C ASP A 63 -10.18 -15.80 12.59
N PHE A 64 -8.89 -15.55 12.28
CA PHE A 64 -8.39 -15.63 10.91
C PHE A 64 -8.55 -17.04 10.36
N LYS A 65 -8.08 -18.05 11.09
CA LYS A 65 -8.23 -19.48 10.71
C LYS A 65 -9.70 -19.86 10.52
N THR A 66 -10.55 -19.43 11.44
CA THR A 66 -12.01 -19.66 11.35
C THR A 66 -12.60 -19.02 10.10
N GLN A 67 -12.29 -17.75 9.84
CA GLN A 67 -12.78 -17.06 8.63
C GLN A 67 -12.30 -17.74 7.35
N LYS A 68 -11.05 -18.16 7.30
CA LYS A 68 -10.50 -18.90 6.14
C LYS A 68 -11.23 -20.24 5.94
N ALA A 69 -11.47 -20.99 7.00
CA ALA A 69 -12.22 -22.24 6.94
C ALA A 69 -13.66 -22.04 6.44
N LEU A 70 -14.36 -21.02 6.93
CA LEU A 70 -15.70 -20.67 6.47
C LEU A 70 -15.75 -20.32 4.97
N LEU A 71 -14.73 -19.69 4.44
CA LEU A 71 -14.67 -19.28 3.03
C LEU A 71 -14.17 -20.39 2.09
N ALA A 72 -13.48 -21.40 2.60
CA ALA A 72 -12.81 -22.43 1.78
C ALA A 72 -13.80 -23.18 0.87
N GLY A 73 -14.99 -23.52 1.38
CA GLY A 73 -16.05 -24.20 0.61
C GLY A 73 -16.93 -23.27 -0.25
N GLN A 74 -16.66 -21.94 -0.25
CA GLN A 74 -17.56 -20.97 -0.85
C GLN A 74 -17.01 -20.31 -2.15
N LYS A 75 -15.98 -20.89 -2.75
CA LYS A 75 -15.28 -20.30 -3.90
C LYS A 75 -16.22 -19.92 -5.06
N GLN A 76 -17.14 -20.82 -5.41
CA GLN A 76 -18.09 -20.58 -6.51
C GLN A 76 -19.09 -19.47 -6.15
N ALA A 77 -19.63 -19.46 -4.94
CA ALA A 77 -20.58 -18.46 -4.48
C ALA A 77 -19.94 -17.06 -4.34
N LEU A 78 -18.67 -17.01 -3.91
CA LEU A 78 -17.86 -15.79 -3.89
C LEU A 78 -17.61 -15.27 -5.31
N ALA A 79 -17.19 -16.15 -6.22
CA ALA A 79 -16.95 -15.78 -7.62
C ALA A 79 -18.21 -15.26 -8.31
N ALA A 80 -19.38 -15.90 -8.10
CA ALA A 80 -20.66 -15.46 -8.63
C ALA A 80 -21.10 -14.06 -8.17
N ARG A 81 -20.48 -13.54 -7.12
CA ARG A 81 -20.70 -12.18 -6.59
C ARG A 81 -19.51 -11.25 -6.78
N ASP A 82 -18.58 -11.61 -7.65
CA ASP A 82 -17.35 -10.85 -7.93
C ASP A 82 -16.55 -10.49 -6.66
N PHE A 83 -16.43 -11.44 -5.73
CA PHE A 83 -15.59 -11.24 -4.57
C PHE A 83 -14.11 -11.44 -4.88
N ARG A 84 -13.31 -10.57 -4.32
CA ARG A 84 -11.87 -10.73 -4.15
C ARG A 84 -11.56 -10.79 -2.67
N VAL A 85 -11.07 -11.93 -2.19
CA VAL A 85 -10.64 -12.08 -0.80
C VAL A 85 -9.17 -11.69 -0.69
N LEU A 86 -8.86 -10.80 0.24
CA LEU A 86 -7.51 -10.35 0.55
C LEU A 86 -7.16 -10.73 1.97
N ASP A 87 -6.19 -11.63 2.11
CA ASP A 87 -5.61 -11.97 3.41
C ASP A 87 -4.56 -10.94 3.78
N VAL A 88 -4.67 -10.38 4.97
CA VAL A 88 -3.86 -9.26 5.43
C VAL A 88 -3.30 -9.58 6.82
N LEU A 89 -2.03 -9.99 6.85
CA LEU A 89 -1.34 -10.36 8.08
C LEU A 89 -0.38 -9.22 8.46
N TYR A 90 -0.64 -8.59 9.61
CA TYR A 90 0.11 -7.41 10.05
C TYR A 90 1.61 -7.66 10.23
N ASP A 91 2.00 -8.86 10.66
CA ASP A 91 3.40 -9.27 10.80
C ASP A 91 4.16 -9.28 9.46
N GLN A 92 3.46 -9.47 8.34
CA GLN A 92 4.03 -9.57 6.98
C GLN A 92 3.89 -8.28 6.16
N LEU A 93 3.19 -7.27 6.69
CA LEU A 93 2.93 -6.03 5.96
C LEU A 93 4.10 -5.05 5.99
N ALA A 94 4.30 -4.35 4.87
CA ALA A 94 5.13 -3.17 4.83
C ALA A 94 4.52 -2.02 5.67
N THR A 95 5.37 -1.12 6.16
CA THR A 95 4.94 0.01 7.00
C THR A 95 3.83 0.86 6.35
N ALA A 96 3.91 1.11 5.04
CA ALA A 96 2.90 1.88 4.32
C ALA A 96 1.52 1.21 4.33
N ASP A 97 1.46 -0.14 4.22
CA ASP A 97 0.21 -0.89 4.28
C ASP A 97 -0.34 -0.92 5.71
N LYS A 98 0.51 -1.04 6.74
CA LYS A 98 0.10 -0.93 8.15
C LYS A 98 -0.53 0.44 8.44
N GLN A 99 0.12 1.51 7.99
CA GLN A 99 -0.40 2.88 8.14
C GLN A 99 -1.74 3.07 7.41
N PHE A 100 -1.88 2.52 6.21
CA PHE A 100 -3.14 2.57 5.48
C PHE A 100 -4.27 1.90 6.26
N LEU A 101 -4.06 0.71 6.79
CA LEU A 101 -5.07 -0.02 7.57
C LEU A 101 -5.44 0.71 8.86
N THR A 102 -4.46 1.23 9.59
CA THR A 102 -4.70 1.87 10.89
C THR A 102 -5.24 3.28 10.74
N GLN A 103 -4.64 4.11 9.87
CA GLN A 103 -4.98 5.54 9.78
C GLN A 103 -6.15 5.84 8.84
N LYS A 104 -6.28 5.07 7.75
CA LYS A 104 -7.34 5.29 6.75
C LYS A 104 -8.55 4.39 6.93
N MET A 105 -8.34 3.15 7.40
CA MET A 105 -9.43 2.21 7.61
C MET A 105 -9.82 2.04 9.08
N GLY A 106 -9.06 2.61 10.02
CA GLY A 106 -9.34 2.55 11.46
C GLY A 106 -9.24 1.14 12.05
N LEU A 107 -8.45 0.24 11.43
CA LEU A 107 -8.30 -1.12 11.91
C LEU A 107 -7.21 -1.23 12.98
N ASN A 108 -7.48 -2.04 14.00
CA ASN A 108 -6.51 -2.31 15.05
C ASN A 108 -5.57 -3.46 14.63
N PRO A 109 -4.24 -3.25 14.60
CA PRO A 109 -3.29 -4.28 14.19
C PRO A 109 -3.17 -5.46 15.15
N LEU A 110 -3.67 -5.34 16.37
CA LEU A 110 -3.62 -6.39 17.40
C LEU A 110 -4.83 -7.31 17.39
N THR A 111 -5.85 -7.02 16.59
CA THR A 111 -7.11 -7.77 16.58
C THR A 111 -7.46 -8.22 15.15
N PHE A 112 -8.28 -9.26 15.08
CA PHE A 112 -8.91 -9.68 13.84
C PHE A 112 -9.91 -8.62 13.34
N ALA A 113 -9.99 -8.47 12.01
CA ALA A 113 -11.03 -7.68 11.35
C ALA A 113 -11.39 -8.28 9.99
N ALA A 114 -12.69 -8.41 9.73
CA ALA A 114 -13.23 -8.70 8.40
C ALA A 114 -13.96 -7.47 7.87
N VAL A 115 -13.57 -6.98 6.69
CA VAL A 115 -14.13 -5.76 6.10
C VAL A 115 -14.62 -6.05 4.68
N LEU A 116 -15.92 -5.85 4.45
CA LEU A 116 -16.53 -5.92 3.15
C LEU A 116 -16.55 -4.53 2.51
N ILE A 117 -15.89 -4.41 1.36
CA ILE A 117 -15.84 -3.19 0.54
C ILE A 117 -16.64 -3.44 -0.73
N GLY A 118 -17.58 -2.57 -1.05
CA GLY A 118 -18.38 -2.64 -2.26
C GLY A 118 -17.58 -2.31 -3.54
N LYS A 119 -18.16 -2.55 -4.70
CA LYS A 119 -17.58 -2.15 -6.00
C LYS A 119 -17.38 -0.63 -6.10
N ASP A 120 -18.18 0.16 -5.39
CA ASP A 120 -18.05 1.61 -5.25
C ASP A 120 -16.89 2.06 -4.33
N GLY A 121 -16.14 1.12 -3.76
CA GLY A 121 -15.02 1.39 -2.85
C GLY A 121 -15.45 1.71 -1.41
N GLY A 122 -16.73 1.80 -1.12
CA GLY A 122 -17.24 2.07 0.23
C GLY A 122 -17.27 0.82 1.10
N VAL A 123 -16.95 0.98 2.40
CA VAL A 123 -17.11 -0.08 3.40
C VAL A 123 -18.60 -0.35 3.60
N LYS A 124 -19.02 -1.60 3.44
CA LYS A 124 -20.42 -2.04 3.57
C LYS A 124 -20.69 -2.83 4.85
N LYS A 125 -19.67 -3.52 5.35
CA LYS A 125 -19.72 -4.25 6.63
C LYS A 125 -18.33 -4.36 7.21
N GLN A 126 -18.22 -4.21 8.52
CA GLN A 126 -16.98 -4.44 9.26
C GLN A 126 -17.31 -5.23 10.52
N SER A 127 -16.45 -6.17 10.88
CA SER A 127 -16.60 -7.00 12.07
C SER A 127 -15.23 -7.32 12.65
N ASN A 128 -15.12 -7.35 13.96
CA ASN A 128 -13.96 -7.87 14.68
C ASN A 128 -14.07 -9.36 15.02
N ARG A 129 -15.06 -10.04 14.44
CA ARG A 129 -15.29 -11.50 14.54
C ARG A 129 -15.52 -12.07 13.15
N PRO A 130 -15.27 -13.37 12.93
CA PRO A 130 -15.57 -14.03 11.67
C PRO A 130 -17.01 -13.79 11.21
N ILE A 131 -17.16 -13.50 9.92
CA ILE A 131 -18.48 -13.28 9.30
C ILE A 131 -18.88 -14.56 8.57
N LEU A 132 -20.08 -15.04 8.82
CA LEU A 132 -20.62 -16.18 8.09
C LEU A 132 -20.79 -15.86 6.60
N PRO A 133 -20.47 -16.78 5.68
CA PRO A 133 -20.68 -16.57 4.25
C PRO A 133 -22.12 -16.17 3.90
N ALA A 134 -23.11 -16.78 4.54
CA ALA A 134 -24.52 -16.42 4.35
C ALA A 134 -24.78 -14.93 4.62
N ASP A 135 -24.21 -14.37 5.69
CA ASP A 135 -24.37 -12.96 6.05
C ASP A 135 -23.69 -12.03 5.04
N LEU A 136 -22.53 -12.45 4.51
CA LEU A 136 -21.85 -11.72 3.43
C LEU A 136 -22.72 -11.70 2.17
N PHE A 137 -23.26 -12.84 1.79
CA PHE A 137 -24.08 -12.98 0.57
C PHE A 137 -25.40 -12.21 0.70
N ILE A 138 -26.10 -12.31 1.82
CA ILE A 138 -27.31 -11.52 2.09
C ILE A 138 -27.00 -10.01 2.01
N THR A 139 -25.87 -9.59 2.57
CA THR A 139 -25.47 -8.19 2.52
C THR A 139 -25.20 -7.73 1.08
N VAL A 140 -24.49 -8.53 0.30
CA VAL A 140 -24.17 -8.21 -1.10
C VAL A 140 -25.40 -8.25 -1.99
N ASP A 141 -26.25 -9.27 -1.85
CA ASP A 141 -27.43 -9.47 -2.72
C ASP A 141 -28.49 -8.36 -2.54
N LYS A 142 -28.47 -7.64 -1.42
CA LYS A 142 -29.27 -6.42 -1.18
C LYS A 142 -28.70 -5.15 -1.84
N MET A 143 -27.44 -5.16 -2.30
CA MET A 143 -26.81 -3.98 -2.89
C MET A 143 -27.45 -3.62 -4.26
N PRO A 144 -27.66 -2.32 -4.56
CA PRO A 144 -28.28 -1.91 -5.81
C PRO A 144 -27.57 -2.44 -7.05
N MET A 145 -26.24 -2.35 -7.10
CA MET A 145 -25.44 -2.85 -8.22
C MET A 145 -25.62 -4.37 -8.41
N ARG A 146 -25.62 -5.15 -7.30
CA ARG A 146 -25.82 -6.60 -7.37
C ARG A 146 -27.19 -6.94 -7.92
N ARG A 147 -28.24 -6.24 -7.52
CA ARG A 147 -29.60 -6.44 -8.05
C ARG A 147 -29.65 -6.17 -9.56
N GLN A 148 -28.90 -5.19 -10.06
CA GLN A 148 -28.80 -4.95 -11.50
C GLN A 148 -28.03 -6.06 -12.21
N GLU A 149 -26.96 -6.56 -11.62
CA GLU A 149 -26.18 -7.69 -12.15
C GLU A 149 -27.06 -8.95 -12.29
N MET A 150 -27.84 -9.28 -11.27
CA MET A 150 -28.74 -10.45 -11.28
C MET A 150 -29.88 -10.35 -12.32
N ARG A 151 -30.30 -9.13 -12.70
CA ARG A 151 -31.31 -8.93 -13.73
C ARG A 151 -30.79 -9.11 -15.16
N LYS A 152 -29.49 -9.07 -15.35
CA LYS A 152 -28.81 -9.19 -16.63
C LYS A 152 -28.32 -10.61 -16.95
N GLN A 153 -28.40 -11.51 -15.97
CA GLN A 153 -28.10 -12.94 -16.09
C GLN A 153 -29.38 -13.71 -16.46
#